data_e75bd919f9200037683a0c2784a2ba20
#
_entry.id   e75bd919f9200037683a0c2784a2ba20
#
_cell.length_a   1.000
_cell.length_b   1.000
_cell.length_c   1.000
_cell.angle_alpha   90.00
_cell.angle_beta   90.00
_cell.angle_gamma   90.00
#
_symmetry.space_group_name_H-M   'P 1'
#
loop_
_entity.id
_entity.type
_entity.pdbx_description
1 polymer ?
#
loop_
_entity_poly.entity_id
_entity_poly.type
_entity_poly.pdbx_seq_one_letter_code
_entity_poly.pdbx_strand_id
1 'polypeptide(L)'
;MMDTNPEFRDKRSYMKNEHNLHDILKKFGNNPILNAIILTRSNQVAMYCQPARYSEKGLGFEVRLRDLDAEPGRKEKEEMKRIEDFIVNTGKDKDVDRDSFQTFCKKIVRDTYIYDQVNFEKVFNKNNKTKLEKFIAVDPSTIFYATDKKGKIIKGGKRFVQVVDKRVVASFTSRELAMGIRNPRTELSSSGYGLSEVEIAMKEFIAYNNTESFNDRFFSHGGTTRGILQIRSDQQQSQHALENFKREWKSSLSGINGSWQIPVVMADDIKFVNMTPTANDMQFEKWLNYLINIISALYGIDPAEIGFPNRGGATGSKGGSTLNEADPGKKQQQSQNKGLQPLLRFIEDLVNRHIISEYGDKYTFQFVGGDTKSATDKLNILKLETQIFKTVNEAREEQGKKPIEGGDIILDASFLQGTAQLQQDKQYNDGKQKERLQMMMSLLEGDNDDSEEGQSTDSSNDDKEIGTDAQIKGDDNVYRTQTSNKGQGRKGEKSSDFKH
;
A
#
# COMPACT_ATOMS: atom_id res chain seq x y z
N MET A 1 1.57 51.94 0.54
CA MET A 1 1.75 50.47 0.40
C MET A 1 0.36 49.86 0.49
N MET A 2 -0.21 49.42 -0.62
CA MET A 2 -1.50 48.73 -0.63
C MET A 2 -1.27 47.36 -0.04
N ASP A 3 -1.83 47.12 1.14
CA ASP A 3 -1.94 45.82 1.75
C ASP A 3 -2.87 44.95 0.88
N THR A 4 -2.31 44.32 -0.13
CA THR A 4 -3.00 43.29 -0.88
C THR A 4 -2.91 41.99 -0.08
N ASN A 5 -3.75 41.85 0.94
CA ASN A 5 -3.98 40.57 1.55
C ASN A 5 -4.39 39.58 0.45
N PRO A 6 -3.63 38.53 0.16
CA PRO A 6 -3.99 37.59 -0.88
C PRO A 6 -5.32 36.94 -0.52
N GLU A 7 -6.28 37.02 -1.42
CA GLU A 7 -7.51 36.25 -1.29
C GLU A 7 -7.18 34.76 -1.35
N PHE A 8 -7.94 33.95 -0.64
CA PHE A 8 -7.77 32.50 -0.63
C PHE A 8 -9.06 31.80 -1.04
N ARG A 9 -8.91 30.59 -1.58
CA ARG A 9 -10.03 29.77 -2.00
C ARG A 9 -10.07 28.49 -1.19
N ASP A 10 -11.20 28.28 -0.54
CA ASP A 10 -11.51 27.05 0.15
C ASP A 10 -11.80 25.90 -0.83
N LYS A 11 -11.66 24.68 -0.37
CA LYS A 11 -11.92 23.43 -1.09
C LYS A 11 -13.33 23.39 -1.72
N ARG A 12 -14.29 24.12 -1.17
CA ARG A 12 -15.67 24.27 -1.66
C ARG A 12 -16.16 25.73 -1.64
N SER A 13 -15.66 26.54 -2.54
CA SER A 13 -16.11 27.94 -2.66
C SER A 13 -17.57 28.13 -3.05
N TYR A 14 -18.33 27.06 -3.27
CA TYR A 14 -19.76 27.11 -3.59
C TYR A 14 -20.70 27.00 -2.39
N MET A 15 -20.21 26.57 -1.25
CA MET A 15 -21.03 26.48 -0.05
C MET A 15 -21.02 27.82 0.67
N LYS A 16 -22.13 28.54 0.57
CA LYS A 16 -22.45 29.71 1.41
C LYS A 16 -22.60 29.38 2.91
N ASN A 17 -22.20 28.18 3.33
CA ASN A 17 -22.35 27.72 4.70
C ASN A 17 -21.19 28.21 5.56
N GLU A 18 -21.52 28.57 6.79
CA GLU A 18 -20.62 29.09 7.82
C GLU A 18 -19.51 28.12 8.22
N HIS A 19 -19.55 26.86 7.77
CA HIS A 19 -18.57 25.82 8.08
C HIS A 19 -17.69 25.49 6.89
N ASN A 20 -16.41 25.67 7.08
CA ASN A 20 -15.37 25.22 6.16
C ASN A 20 -15.37 23.68 6.12
N LEU A 21 -15.19 23.07 4.95
CA LEU A 21 -15.08 21.61 4.81
C LEU A 21 -14.00 21.02 5.72
N HIS A 22 -12.84 21.69 5.87
CA HIS A 22 -11.78 21.25 6.74
C HIS A 22 -12.24 21.11 8.22
N ASP A 23 -13.11 22.00 8.70
CA ASP A 23 -13.66 21.94 10.03
C ASP A 23 -14.60 20.72 10.21
N ILE A 24 -15.35 20.40 9.15
CA ILE A 24 -16.20 19.20 9.13
C ILE A 24 -15.35 17.94 9.16
N LEU A 25 -14.32 17.85 8.29
CA LEU A 25 -13.40 16.71 8.23
C LEU A 25 -12.66 16.53 9.57
N LYS A 26 -12.27 17.62 10.21
CA LYS A 26 -11.64 17.62 11.55
C LYS A 26 -12.51 16.96 12.61
N LYS A 27 -13.84 17.22 12.57
CA LYS A 27 -14.78 16.58 13.50
C LYS A 27 -14.84 15.07 13.30
N PHE A 28 -14.86 14.61 12.05
CA PHE A 28 -14.81 13.17 11.74
C PHE A 28 -13.47 12.55 12.11
N GLY A 29 -12.37 13.32 12.09
CA GLY A 29 -11.06 12.89 12.56
C GLY A 29 -11.02 12.37 14.00
N ASN A 30 -12.06 12.62 14.81
CA ASN A 30 -12.22 12.11 16.17
C ASN A 30 -13.05 10.82 16.23
N ASN A 31 -13.57 10.31 15.10
CA ASN A 31 -14.31 9.04 15.08
C ASN A 31 -13.40 7.88 15.51
N PRO A 32 -13.86 6.98 16.42
CA PRO A 32 -13.02 5.88 16.94
C PRO A 32 -12.50 4.94 15.85
N ILE A 33 -13.33 4.58 14.87
CA ILE A 33 -12.92 3.68 13.77
C ILE A 33 -11.83 4.33 12.93
N LEU A 34 -12.02 5.59 12.55
CA LEU A 34 -11.02 6.33 11.78
C LEU A 34 -9.71 6.47 12.55
N ASN A 35 -9.77 6.77 13.85
CA ASN A 35 -8.57 6.83 14.67
C ASN A 35 -7.87 5.47 14.78
N ALA A 36 -8.59 4.36 14.91
CA ALA A 36 -8.00 3.02 14.90
C ALA A 36 -7.25 2.75 13.58
N ILE A 37 -7.84 3.11 12.44
CA ILE A 37 -7.20 3.01 11.11
C ILE A 37 -5.94 3.87 11.04
N ILE A 38 -6.04 5.16 11.44
CA ILE A 38 -4.93 6.11 11.42
C ILE A 38 -3.79 5.62 12.32
N LEU A 39 -4.08 5.18 13.54
CA LEU A 39 -3.05 4.69 14.48
C LEU A 39 -2.36 3.45 13.92
N THR A 40 -3.10 2.49 13.39
CA THR A 40 -2.55 1.28 12.79
C THR A 40 -1.60 1.63 11.64
N ARG A 41 -2.05 2.42 10.67
CA ARG A 41 -1.21 2.82 9.53
C ARG A 41 -0.04 3.71 9.92
N SER A 42 -0.24 4.64 10.84
CA SER A 42 0.85 5.49 11.35
C SER A 42 1.94 4.67 12.04
N ASN A 43 1.56 3.64 12.80
CA ASN A 43 2.53 2.76 13.46
C ASN A 43 3.23 1.85 12.44
N GLN A 44 2.52 1.35 11.42
CA GLN A 44 3.14 0.58 10.34
C GLN A 44 4.15 1.43 9.55
N VAL A 45 3.81 2.67 9.18
CA VAL A 45 4.74 3.59 8.51
C VAL A 45 5.94 3.93 9.41
N ALA A 46 5.70 4.11 10.71
CA ALA A 46 6.74 4.45 11.68
C ALA A 46 7.88 3.43 11.75
N MET A 47 7.60 2.16 11.47
CA MET A 47 8.63 1.11 11.42
C MET A 47 9.65 1.32 10.29
N TYR A 48 9.28 2.05 9.23
CA TYR A 48 10.15 2.37 8.12
C TYR A 48 10.91 3.70 8.28
N CYS A 49 10.66 4.47 9.34
CA CYS A 49 11.20 5.82 9.51
C CYS A 49 12.61 5.87 10.10
N GLN A 50 13.37 4.79 10.02
CA GLN A 50 14.78 4.74 10.40
C GLN A 50 15.62 4.25 9.21
N PRO A 51 16.89 4.67 9.10
CA PRO A 51 17.78 4.12 8.09
C PRO A 51 17.88 2.60 8.19
N ALA A 52 17.73 1.90 7.07
CA ALA A 52 17.73 0.44 7.02
C ALA A 52 19.02 -0.20 7.59
N ARG A 53 20.14 0.52 7.51
CA ARG A 53 21.41 0.13 8.10
C ARG A 53 21.40 -0.04 9.64
N TYR A 54 20.41 0.53 10.33
CA TYR A 54 20.26 0.40 11.79
C TYR A 54 19.30 -0.72 12.18
N SER A 55 18.67 -1.37 11.20
CA SER A 55 17.73 -2.46 11.42
C SER A 55 18.37 -3.80 11.12
N GLU A 56 18.31 -4.76 12.05
CA GLU A 56 18.78 -6.14 11.84
C GLU A 56 18.06 -6.83 10.67
N LYS A 57 16.81 -6.43 10.41
CA LYS A 57 15.99 -6.99 9.32
C LYS A 57 16.05 -6.18 8.02
N GLY A 58 16.90 -5.15 7.95
CA GLY A 58 16.95 -4.25 6.81
C GLY A 58 15.66 -3.45 6.54
N LEU A 59 14.74 -3.41 7.53
CA LEU A 59 13.50 -2.63 7.42
C LEU A 59 13.80 -1.17 7.73
N GLY A 60 13.42 -0.27 6.83
CA GLY A 60 13.66 1.15 7.04
C GLY A 60 13.58 1.93 5.75
N PHE A 61 14.39 2.97 5.65
CA PHE A 61 14.60 3.71 4.42
C PHE A 61 16.10 3.80 4.08
N GLU A 62 16.37 4.06 2.83
CA GLU A 62 17.71 4.35 2.34
C GLU A 62 17.71 5.51 1.34
N VAL A 63 18.83 6.20 1.27
CA VAL A 63 19.12 7.16 0.22
C VAL A 63 20.17 6.53 -0.68
N ARG A 64 19.89 6.41 -1.97
CA ARG A 64 20.78 5.80 -2.96
C ARG A 64 20.95 6.68 -4.19
N LEU A 65 21.84 6.30 -5.07
CA LEU A 65 21.92 6.90 -6.39
C LEU A 65 20.67 6.54 -7.20
N ARG A 66 20.19 7.49 -8.00
CA ARG A 66 19.07 7.27 -8.91
C ARG A 66 19.40 6.27 -10.00
N ASP A 67 20.63 6.30 -10.48
CA ASP A 67 21.17 5.32 -11.41
C ASP A 67 21.51 4.04 -10.63
N LEU A 68 20.84 2.95 -10.99
CA LEU A 68 20.97 1.65 -10.34
C LEU A 68 22.27 0.95 -10.66
N ASP A 69 22.82 1.23 -11.84
CA ASP A 69 24.03 0.60 -12.35
C ASP A 69 25.31 1.32 -11.89
N ALA A 70 25.16 2.51 -11.28
CA ALA A 70 26.27 3.30 -10.79
C ALA A 70 26.67 2.88 -9.36
N GLU A 71 27.92 2.46 -9.19
CA GLU A 71 28.48 2.24 -7.86
C GLU A 71 28.85 3.58 -7.19
N PRO A 72 28.31 3.86 -5.99
CA PRO A 72 28.57 5.11 -5.30
C PRO A 72 30.04 5.21 -4.85
N GLY A 73 30.71 6.29 -5.22
CA GLY A 73 32.05 6.62 -4.74
C GLY A 73 32.06 6.99 -3.25
N ARG A 74 33.26 7.10 -2.65
CA ARG A 74 33.39 7.41 -1.22
C ARG A 74 32.70 8.71 -0.81
N LYS A 75 32.82 9.78 -1.62
CA LYS A 75 32.16 11.08 -1.36
C LYS A 75 30.65 10.97 -1.43
N GLU A 76 30.13 10.22 -2.38
CA GLU A 76 28.69 10.01 -2.54
C GLU A 76 28.11 9.19 -1.37
N LYS A 77 28.81 8.17 -0.90
CA LYS A 77 28.44 7.42 0.31
C LYS A 77 28.38 8.31 1.55
N GLU A 78 29.33 9.23 1.71
CA GLU A 78 29.32 10.20 2.82
C GLU A 78 28.15 11.20 2.70
N GLU A 79 27.83 11.64 1.48
CA GLU A 79 26.72 12.56 1.22
C GLU A 79 25.36 11.88 1.43
N MET A 80 25.17 10.65 0.95
CA MET A 80 23.97 9.85 1.22
C MET A 80 23.71 9.70 2.73
N LYS A 81 24.78 9.39 3.50
CA LYS A 81 24.69 9.34 4.96
C LYS A 81 24.24 10.66 5.58
N ARG A 82 24.78 11.80 5.10
CA ARG A 82 24.40 13.13 5.58
C ARG A 82 22.93 13.44 5.28
N ILE A 83 22.45 13.03 4.10
CA ILE A 83 21.04 13.19 3.72
C ILE A 83 20.14 12.31 4.60
N GLU A 84 20.52 11.06 4.87
CA GLU A 84 19.78 10.19 5.78
C GLU A 84 19.71 10.78 7.19
N ASP A 85 20.82 11.27 7.72
CA ASP A 85 20.87 11.90 9.04
C ASP A 85 20.02 13.19 9.08
N PHE A 86 20.00 13.96 7.99
CA PHE A 86 19.13 15.13 7.84
C PHE A 86 17.65 14.74 7.89
N ILE A 87 17.27 13.66 7.20
CA ILE A 87 15.89 13.16 7.18
C ILE A 87 15.48 12.68 8.57
N VAL A 88 16.29 11.86 9.23
CA VAL A 88 16.01 11.33 10.58
C VAL A 88 15.74 12.45 11.58
N ASN A 89 16.56 13.50 11.52
CA ASN A 89 16.47 14.65 12.45
C ASN A 89 15.51 15.74 11.95
N THR A 90 14.84 15.55 10.80
CA THR A 90 14.03 16.57 10.10
C THR A 90 14.74 17.90 9.90
N GLY A 91 16.08 17.86 9.86
CA GLY A 91 16.92 19.04 9.71
C GLY A 91 18.39 18.77 9.94
N LYS A 92 19.20 19.84 9.74
CA LYS A 92 20.66 19.77 9.77
C LYS A 92 21.22 19.37 11.14
N ASP A 93 20.67 19.94 12.20
CA ASP A 93 21.17 19.76 13.55
C ASP A 93 20.21 18.89 14.37
N LYS A 94 20.73 18.18 15.37
CA LYS A 94 19.89 17.47 16.35
C LYS A 94 19.24 18.50 17.27
N ASP A 95 17.94 18.49 17.29
CA ASP A 95 17.12 19.37 18.11
C ASP A 95 16.07 18.51 18.81
N VAL A 96 16.12 18.45 20.13
CA VAL A 96 15.25 17.58 20.95
C VAL A 96 13.79 18.03 20.89
N ASP A 97 13.56 19.32 20.71
CA ASP A 97 12.21 19.89 20.65
C ASP A 97 11.57 19.75 19.26
N ARG A 98 12.35 19.32 18.26
CA ARG A 98 11.87 19.12 16.90
C ARG A 98 11.37 17.70 16.70
N ASP A 99 10.35 17.54 15.85
CA ASP A 99 9.84 16.24 15.46
C ASP A 99 10.95 15.37 14.85
N SER A 100 11.02 14.11 15.27
CA SER A 100 11.77 13.09 14.51
C SER A 100 11.06 12.79 13.18
N PHE A 101 11.75 12.18 12.22
CA PHE A 101 11.13 11.75 10.97
C PHE A 101 9.95 10.79 11.21
N GLN A 102 10.04 9.94 12.23
CA GLN A 102 8.94 9.08 12.65
C GLN A 102 7.71 9.89 13.10
N THR A 103 7.90 10.92 13.93
CA THR A 103 6.81 11.79 14.39
C THR A 103 6.23 12.58 13.22
N PHE A 104 7.08 13.10 12.35
CA PHE A 104 6.69 13.77 11.12
C PHE A 104 5.81 12.86 10.24
N CYS A 105 6.25 11.64 9.97
CA CYS A 105 5.47 10.67 9.18
C CYS A 105 4.11 10.34 9.82
N LYS A 106 4.05 10.17 11.15
CA LYS A 106 2.78 9.95 11.85
C LYS A 106 1.81 11.13 11.67
N LYS A 107 2.30 12.37 11.72
CA LYS A 107 1.50 13.58 11.48
C LYS A 107 0.96 13.61 10.05
N ILE A 108 1.81 13.43 9.05
CA ILE A 108 1.38 13.47 7.64
C ILE A 108 0.46 12.31 7.25
N VAL A 109 0.60 11.11 7.87
CA VAL A 109 -0.36 10.00 7.67
C VAL A 109 -1.73 10.39 8.20
N ARG A 110 -1.80 10.97 9.41
CA ARG A 110 -3.06 11.48 9.96
C ARG A 110 -3.69 12.52 9.04
N ASP A 111 -2.89 13.48 8.60
CA ASP A 111 -3.36 14.59 7.77
C ASP A 111 -3.89 14.13 6.42
N THR A 112 -3.16 13.22 5.73
CA THR A 112 -3.60 12.70 4.45
C THR A 112 -4.88 11.85 4.56
N TYR A 113 -5.08 11.12 5.67
CA TYR A 113 -6.27 10.30 5.88
C TYR A 113 -7.51 11.11 6.23
N ILE A 114 -7.35 12.27 6.88
CA ILE A 114 -8.47 13.13 7.24
C ILE A 114 -8.80 14.10 6.10
N TYR A 115 -7.78 14.76 5.52
CA TYR A 115 -7.98 15.89 4.62
C TYR A 115 -7.66 15.58 3.16
N ASP A 116 -6.99 14.45 2.88
CA ASP A 116 -6.31 14.17 1.60
C ASP A 116 -5.37 15.31 1.19
N GLN A 117 -4.75 15.92 2.18
CA GLN A 117 -3.83 17.04 2.01
C GLN A 117 -2.74 16.93 3.07
N VAL A 118 -1.50 17.02 2.64
CA VAL A 118 -0.32 17.08 3.49
C VAL A 118 0.39 18.38 3.24
N ASN A 119 0.75 19.07 4.31
CA ASN A 119 1.54 20.30 4.23
C ASN A 119 2.74 20.23 5.15
N PHE A 120 3.88 20.67 4.66
CA PHE A 120 5.05 20.92 5.48
C PHE A 120 5.84 22.12 4.96
N GLU A 121 6.32 22.92 5.91
CA GLU A 121 7.15 24.07 5.64
C GLU A 121 8.60 23.63 5.46
N LYS A 122 9.26 24.20 4.46
CA LYS A 122 10.69 24.06 4.19
C LYS A 122 11.39 25.35 4.61
N VAL A 123 12.19 25.27 5.68
CA VAL A 123 12.93 26.41 6.18
C VAL A 123 14.32 26.42 5.59
N PHE A 124 14.67 27.51 4.92
CA PHE A 124 15.98 27.70 4.30
C PHE A 124 16.89 28.57 5.15
N ASN A 125 18.20 28.33 5.07
CA ASN A 125 19.19 29.08 5.80
C ASN A 125 19.12 30.58 5.43
N LYS A 126 19.17 31.46 6.44
CA LYS A 126 19.08 32.93 6.24
C LYS A 126 20.23 33.48 5.41
N ASN A 127 21.45 32.94 5.60
CA ASN A 127 22.66 33.38 4.90
C ASN A 127 22.82 32.75 3.52
N ASN A 128 22.35 31.50 3.35
CA ASN A 128 22.35 30.79 2.09
C ASN A 128 20.95 30.27 1.79
N LYS A 129 20.14 31.09 1.14
CA LYS A 129 18.73 30.81 0.79
C LYS A 129 18.55 29.57 -0.10
N THR A 130 19.61 28.99 -0.61
CA THR A 130 19.56 27.78 -1.43
C THR A 130 19.61 26.50 -0.59
N LYS A 131 20.11 26.55 0.66
CA LYS A 131 20.32 25.36 1.49
C LYS A 131 19.16 25.13 2.45
N LEU A 132 18.52 23.97 2.32
CA LEU A 132 17.46 23.54 3.25
C LEU A 132 18.05 23.29 4.64
N GLU A 133 17.45 23.88 5.67
CA GLU A 133 17.88 23.80 7.05
C GLU A 133 17.04 22.82 7.86
N LYS A 134 15.72 22.87 7.70
CA LYS A 134 14.76 21.96 8.33
C LYS A 134 13.43 21.92 7.60
N PHE A 135 12.63 20.92 7.91
CA PHE A 135 11.24 20.83 7.45
C PHE A 135 10.31 20.48 8.60
N ILE A 136 9.10 21.04 8.59
CA ILE A 136 8.16 20.98 9.72
C ILE A 136 6.76 20.74 9.18
N ALA A 137 6.03 19.75 9.73
CA ALA A 137 4.63 19.51 9.36
C ALA A 137 3.76 20.72 9.81
N VAL A 138 2.84 21.11 8.93
CA VAL A 138 1.91 22.22 9.15
C VAL A 138 0.48 21.70 9.02
N ASP A 139 -0.41 22.14 9.92
CA ASP A 139 -1.83 21.74 9.94
C ASP A 139 -2.50 22.05 8.59
N PRO A 140 -2.91 21.02 7.81
CA PRO A 140 -3.53 21.21 6.49
C PRO A 140 -4.85 21.99 6.55
N SER A 141 -5.54 21.94 7.69
CA SER A 141 -6.80 22.66 7.86
C SER A 141 -6.62 24.19 7.81
N THR A 142 -5.39 24.67 7.98
CA THR A 142 -5.05 26.09 7.93
C THR A 142 -4.47 26.56 6.61
N ILE A 143 -4.11 25.62 5.71
CA ILE A 143 -3.41 25.93 4.46
C ILE A 143 -4.35 25.91 3.27
N PHE A 144 -4.37 27.01 2.51
CA PHE A 144 -5.21 27.20 1.35
C PHE A 144 -4.41 27.70 0.14
N TYR A 145 -4.92 27.44 -1.07
CA TYR A 145 -4.39 28.06 -2.27
C TYR A 145 -4.73 29.56 -2.28
N ALA A 146 -3.73 30.39 -2.54
CA ALA A 146 -3.93 31.80 -2.78
C ALA A 146 -4.60 32.02 -4.13
N THR A 147 -5.59 32.90 -4.19
CA THR A 147 -6.32 33.25 -5.42
C THR A 147 -6.14 34.71 -5.77
N ASP A 148 -6.25 35.01 -7.07
CA ASP A 148 -6.35 36.37 -7.56
C ASP A 148 -7.77 36.96 -7.33
N LYS A 149 -7.94 38.23 -7.65
CA LYS A 149 -9.25 38.91 -7.54
C LYS A 149 -10.37 38.26 -8.37
N LYS A 150 -10.01 37.37 -9.32
CA LYS A 150 -10.96 36.63 -10.15
C LYS A 150 -11.20 35.20 -9.62
N GLY A 151 -10.66 34.86 -8.44
CA GLY A 151 -10.77 33.55 -7.83
C GLY A 151 -9.93 32.47 -8.52
N LYS A 152 -8.95 32.84 -9.37
CA LYS A 152 -8.04 31.89 -10.01
C LYS A 152 -6.82 31.65 -9.13
N ILE A 153 -6.40 30.39 -8.98
CA ILE A 153 -5.22 30.01 -8.19
C ILE A 153 -3.97 30.66 -8.77
N ILE A 154 -3.19 31.32 -7.91
CA ILE A 154 -1.92 31.94 -8.26
C ILE A 154 -0.89 30.87 -8.55
N LYS A 155 -0.30 30.88 -9.75
CA LYS A 155 0.70 29.90 -10.18
C LYS A 155 2.14 30.27 -9.82
N GLY A 156 2.41 31.54 -9.50
CA GLY A 156 3.73 32.04 -9.18
C GLY A 156 3.71 32.93 -7.93
N GLY A 157 4.88 33.18 -7.33
CA GLY A 157 4.99 33.96 -6.10
C GLY A 157 4.40 33.23 -4.89
N LYS A 158 3.62 33.94 -4.09
CA LYS A 158 2.97 33.41 -2.89
C LYS A 158 1.74 32.58 -3.27
N ARG A 159 1.94 31.30 -3.45
CA ARG A 159 0.92 30.35 -3.92
C ARG A 159 0.01 29.82 -2.82
N PHE A 160 0.51 29.79 -1.59
CA PHE A 160 -0.23 29.25 -0.44
C PHE A 160 -0.38 30.32 0.63
N VAL A 161 -1.48 30.29 1.35
CA VAL A 161 -1.76 31.13 2.50
C VAL A 161 -2.14 30.27 3.68
N GLN A 162 -1.68 30.69 4.87
CA GLN A 162 -2.12 30.12 6.12
C GLN A 162 -3.18 31.02 6.73
N VAL A 163 -4.33 30.43 7.04
CA VAL A 163 -5.47 31.14 7.61
C VAL A 163 -5.75 30.54 9.01
N VAL A 164 -5.66 31.39 10.01
CA VAL A 164 -6.00 31.06 11.39
C VAL A 164 -7.04 32.08 11.86
N ASP A 165 -8.10 31.61 12.48
CA ASP A 165 -9.20 32.46 12.95
C ASP A 165 -9.73 33.43 11.90
N LYS A 166 -9.91 32.95 10.68
CA LYS A 166 -10.38 33.71 9.51
C LYS A 166 -9.43 34.84 9.07
N ARG A 167 -8.18 34.85 9.53
CA ARG A 167 -7.17 35.84 9.15
C ARG A 167 -5.99 35.16 8.47
N VAL A 168 -5.48 35.77 7.41
CA VAL A 168 -4.25 35.33 6.75
C VAL A 168 -3.07 35.72 7.66
N VAL A 169 -2.41 34.71 8.25
CA VAL A 169 -1.27 34.91 9.16
C VAL A 169 0.07 34.76 8.45
N ALA A 170 0.14 33.94 7.40
CA ALA A 170 1.36 33.74 6.62
C ALA A 170 1.02 33.44 5.16
N SER A 171 2.00 33.64 4.28
CA SER A 171 1.89 33.29 2.88
C SER A 171 3.20 32.71 2.38
N PHE A 172 3.13 31.62 1.61
CA PHE A 172 4.27 30.82 1.21
C PHE A 172 4.35 30.70 -0.32
N THR A 173 5.57 30.60 -0.80
CA THR A 173 5.86 30.17 -2.16
C THR A 173 5.83 28.64 -2.26
N SER A 174 5.77 28.08 -3.46
CA SER A 174 5.86 26.62 -3.69
C SER A 174 7.21 26.03 -3.25
N ARG A 175 8.23 26.87 -3.06
CA ARG A 175 9.51 26.43 -2.53
C ARG A 175 9.51 26.36 -1.00
N GLU A 176 8.82 27.29 -0.33
CA GLU A 176 8.75 27.36 1.14
C GLU A 176 7.76 26.36 1.74
N LEU A 177 6.66 26.07 1.04
CA LEU A 177 5.65 25.11 1.50
C LEU A 177 5.46 24.00 0.47
N ALA A 178 5.60 22.78 0.94
CA ALA A 178 5.21 21.59 0.18
C ALA A 178 3.73 21.30 0.41
N MET A 179 3.04 20.87 -0.63
CA MET A 179 1.67 20.40 -0.57
C MET A 179 1.55 19.10 -1.36
N GLY A 180 1.16 18.03 -0.67
CA GLY A 180 0.91 16.71 -1.24
C GLY A 180 -0.57 16.37 -1.21
N ILE A 181 -1.04 15.70 -2.25
CA ILE A 181 -2.41 15.21 -2.42
C ILE A 181 -2.30 13.76 -2.86
N ARG A 182 -2.96 12.84 -2.15
CA ARG A 182 -2.89 11.42 -2.42
C ARG A 182 -3.94 10.97 -3.44
N ASN A 183 -5.17 11.51 -3.35
CA ASN A 183 -6.29 11.19 -4.23
C ASN A 183 -6.67 12.43 -5.09
N PRO A 184 -5.86 12.77 -6.12
CA PRO A 184 -6.10 13.97 -6.91
C PRO A 184 -7.35 13.83 -7.79
N ARG A 185 -8.02 14.98 -8.06
CA ARG A 185 -9.19 15.08 -8.92
C ARG A 185 -8.93 16.07 -10.04
N THR A 186 -9.54 15.82 -11.20
CA THR A 186 -9.50 16.71 -12.36
C THR A 186 -10.67 17.70 -12.40
N GLU A 187 -11.67 17.53 -11.54
CA GLU A 187 -12.85 18.36 -11.48
C GLU A 187 -12.51 19.84 -11.17
N LEU A 188 -13.06 20.76 -11.94
CA LEU A 188 -12.88 22.19 -11.71
C LEU A 188 -13.42 22.64 -10.36
N SER A 189 -14.49 21.99 -9.88
CA SER A 189 -15.11 22.21 -8.58
C SER A 189 -14.17 21.90 -7.42
N SER A 190 -13.23 20.96 -7.59
CA SER A 190 -12.27 20.59 -6.55
C SER A 190 -11.23 21.66 -6.25
N SER A 191 -11.10 22.66 -7.12
CA SER A 191 -10.13 23.76 -6.97
C SER A 191 -8.69 23.31 -6.73
N GLY A 192 -8.31 22.13 -7.26
CA GLY A 192 -6.98 21.55 -7.11
C GLY A 192 -6.75 20.78 -5.81
N TYR A 193 -7.78 20.60 -4.99
CA TYR A 193 -7.73 19.74 -3.81
C TYR A 193 -8.10 18.29 -4.14
N GLY A 194 -7.64 17.35 -3.33
CA GLY A 194 -7.96 15.94 -3.45
C GLY A 194 -9.34 15.57 -2.90
N LEU A 195 -9.64 14.28 -2.92
CA LEU A 195 -10.85 13.70 -2.36
C LEU A 195 -10.49 12.85 -1.15
N SER A 196 -10.83 13.34 0.04
CA SER A 196 -10.61 12.60 1.28
C SER A 196 -11.52 11.38 1.37
N GLU A 197 -11.02 10.26 1.88
CA GLU A 197 -11.84 9.09 2.19
C GLU A 197 -12.93 9.44 3.21
N VAL A 198 -12.69 10.41 4.10
CA VAL A 198 -13.73 10.93 5.02
C VAL A 198 -14.86 11.58 4.24
N GLU A 199 -14.57 12.31 3.15
CA GLU A 199 -15.63 12.88 2.30
C GLU A 199 -16.48 11.78 1.65
N ILE A 200 -15.84 10.70 1.21
CA ILE A 200 -16.52 9.56 0.58
C ILE A 200 -17.39 8.82 1.63
N ALA A 201 -16.83 8.54 2.80
CA ALA A 201 -17.47 7.78 3.88
C ALA A 201 -18.28 8.64 4.86
N MET A 202 -18.55 9.89 4.54
CA MET A 202 -19.23 10.81 5.48
C MET A 202 -20.60 10.28 5.91
N LYS A 203 -21.33 9.70 4.98
CA LYS A 203 -22.65 9.11 5.25
C LYS A 203 -22.54 7.90 6.20
N GLU A 204 -21.53 7.06 6.00
CA GLU A 204 -21.27 5.87 6.81
C GLU A 204 -20.82 6.26 8.22
N PHE A 205 -19.99 7.29 8.37
CA PHE A 205 -19.61 7.82 9.68
C PHE A 205 -20.80 8.41 10.45
N ILE A 206 -21.68 9.14 9.76
CA ILE A 206 -22.92 9.66 10.37
C ILE A 206 -23.81 8.50 10.80
N ALA A 207 -23.99 7.49 9.95
CA ALA A 207 -24.79 6.31 10.27
C ALA A 207 -24.24 5.56 11.48
N TYR A 208 -22.91 5.42 11.56
CA TYR A 208 -22.22 4.79 12.69
C TYR A 208 -22.49 5.59 14.00
N ASN A 209 -22.25 6.89 14.03
CA ASN A 209 -22.48 7.73 15.20
C ASN A 209 -23.96 7.74 15.64
N ASN A 210 -24.89 7.71 14.68
CA ASN A 210 -26.32 7.63 14.99
C ASN A 210 -26.67 6.28 15.61
N THR A 211 -26.08 5.19 15.14
CA THR A 211 -26.26 3.85 15.68
C THR A 211 -25.73 3.76 17.12
N GLU A 212 -24.52 4.28 17.37
CA GLU A 212 -23.97 4.36 18.73
C GLU A 212 -24.88 5.20 19.66
N SER A 213 -25.29 6.38 19.20
CA SER A 213 -26.18 7.25 19.98
C SER A 213 -27.53 6.60 20.28
N PHE A 214 -28.04 5.81 19.34
CA PHE A 214 -29.28 5.05 19.55
C PHE A 214 -29.07 3.98 20.61
N ASN A 215 -28.00 3.20 20.52
CA ASN A 215 -27.65 2.17 21.49
C ASN A 215 -27.43 2.76 22.89
N ASP A 216 -26.67 3.86 22.99
CA ASP A 216 -26.42 4.54 24.26
C ASP A 216 -27.75 4.97 24.91
N ARG A 217 -28.66 5.59 24.14
CA ARG A 217 -29.98 5.95 24.63
C ARG A 217 -30.82 4.74 24.99
N PHE A 218 -30.74 3.67 24.23
CA PHE A 218 -31.46 2.44 24.52
C PHE A 218 -31.03 1.82 25.85
N PHE A 219 -29.71 1.74 26.08
CA PHE A 219 -29.19 1.18 27.34
C PHE A 219 -29.33 2.14 28.52
N SER A 220 -29.14 3.44 28.33
CA SER A 220 -29.24 4.44 29.41
C SER A 220 -30.69 4.68 29.87
N HIS A 221 -31.66 4.49 28.98
CA HIS A 221 -33.08 4.63 29.30
C HIS A 221 -33.80 3.30 29.58
N GLY A 222 -33.01 2.19 29.70
CA GLY A 222 -33.57 0.89 30.11
C GLY A 222 -34.38 0.17 29.05
N GLY A 223 -34.09 0.43 27.76
CA GLY A 223 -34.74 -0.32 26.68
C GLY A 223 -36.27 -0.22 26.71
N THR A 224 -36.81 0.94 27.11
CA THR A 224 -38.25 1.15 27.20
C THR A 224 -38.92 0.72 25.90
N THR A 225 -39.68 -0.34 25.99
CA THR A 225 -40.46 -0.88 24.89
C THR A 225 -41.32 0.25 24.32
N ARG A 226 -41.18 0.55 23.05
CA ARG A 226 -42.07 1.48 22.36
C ARG A 226 -43.43 0.84 22.30
N GLY A 227 -44.34 1.33 23.11
CA GLY A 227 -45.69 0.84 23.17
C GLY A 227 -46.68 1.94 23.55
N ILE A 228 -47.92 1.65 23.37
CA ILE A 228 -49.01 2.51 23.82
C ILE A 228 -49.59 1.90 25.11
N LEU A 229 -49.55 2.68 26.18
CA LEU A 229 -50.24 2.33 27.40
C LEU A 229 -51.66 2.77 27.27
N GLN A 230 -52.57 1.82 27.11
CA GLN A 230 -54.00 2.07 27.10
C GLN A 230 -54.56 1.88 28.50
N ILE A 231 -55.08 2.96 29.09
CA ILE A 231 -55.71 2.96 30.41
C ILE A 231 -57.21 3.15 30.18
N ARG A 232 -58.00 2.22 30.67
CA ARG A 232 -59.48 2.40 30.76
C ARG A 232 -59.84 2.74 32.20
N SER A 233 -60.67 3.72 32.36
CA SER A 233 -61.27 4.07 33.65
C SER A 233 -62.70 4.41 33.42
N ASP A 234 -63.60 3.88 34.27
CA ASP A 234 -65.05 4.12 34.21
C ASP A 234 -65.46 5.49 34.76
N GLN A 235 -64.52 6.21 35.38
CA GLN A 235 -64.75 7.58 35.87
C GLN A 235 -64.10 8.59 34.91
N GLN A 236 -64.80 9.72 34.66
CA GLN A 236 -64.26 10.88 33.94
C GLN A 236 -63.03 11.42 34.68
N GLN A 237 -61.87 10.91 34.35
CA GLN A 237 -60.64 11.41 34.93
C GLN A 237 -60.30 12.77 34.34
N SER A 238 -59.99 13.70 35.22
CA SER A 238 -59.57 15.03 34.83
C SER A 238 -58.23 14.96 34.11
N GLN A 239 -58.00 15.84 33.14
CA GLN A 239 -56.77 15.98 32.41
C GLN A 239 -55.53 16.05 33.36
N HIS A 240 -55.69 16.57 34.54
CA HIS A 240 -54.74 16.67 35.62
C HIS A 240 -54.30 15.30 36.17
N ALA A 241 -55.23 14.32 36.27
CA ALA A 241 -54.89 12.97 36.71
C ALA A 241 -53.98 12.25 35.67
N LEU A 242 -54.25 12.46 34.38
CA LEU A 242 -53.43 11.92 33.30
C LEU A 242 -52.02 12.54 33.28
N GLU A 243 -51.90 13.84 33.54
CA GLU A 243 -50.62 14.52 33.63
C GLU A 243 -49.78 14.07 34.82
N ASN A 244 -50.41 13.89 35.99
CA ASN A 244 -49.76 13.34 37.16
C ASN A 244 -49.29 11.90 36.91
N PHE A 245 -50.13 11.07 36.31
CA PHE A 245 -49.73 9.72 35.92
C PHE A 245 -48.53 9.71 34.97
N LYS A 246 -48.54 10.54 33.94
CA LYS A 246 -47.41 10.69 33.01
C LYS A 246 -46.12 11.10 33.71
N ARG A 247 -46.23 11.98 34.72
CA ARG A 247 -45.11 12.46 35.50
C ARG A 247 -44.50 11.36 36.37
N GLU A 248 -45.36 10.64 37.10
CA GLU A 248 -44.97 9.52 37.95
C GLU A 248 -44.39 8.36 37.14
N TRP A 249 -45.04 8.01 36.04
CA TRP A 249 -44.53 7.02 35.10
C TRP A 249 -43.15 7.36 34.56
N LYS A 250 -42.98 8.58 34.09
CA LYS A 250 -41.70 9.07 33.60
C LYS A 250 -40.62 9.10 34.69
N SER A 251 -40.98 9.51 35.90
CA SER A 251 -40.07 9.54 37.04
C SER A 251 -39.63 8.14 37.47
N SER A 252 -40.50 7.18 37.47
CA SER A 252 -40.22 5.79 37.86
C SER A 252 -39.38 5.04 36.85
N LEU A 253 -39.42 5.42 35.57
CA LEU A 253 -38.65 4.79 34.48
C LEU A 253 -37.41 5.58 34.09
N SER A 254 -37.16 6.72 34.71
CA SER A 254 -36.00 7.56 34.38
C SER A 254 -34.77 7.18 35.21
N GLY A 255 -33.61 7.11 34.54
CA GLY A 255 -32.31 6.87 35.16
C GLY A 255 -31.91 5.39 35.23
N ILE A 256 -30.64 5.14 35.56
CA ILE A 256 -30.03 3.81 35.61
C ILE A 256 -30.78 2.87 36.57
N ASN A 257 -31.25 3.38 37.68
CA ASN A 257 -32.00 2.60 38.69
C ASN A 257 -33.46 2.38 38.32
N GLY A 258 -34.08 3.29 37.56
CA GLY A 258 -35.49 3.17 37.12
C GLY A 258 -35.68 2.13 36.01
N SER A 259 -34.64 1.82 35.27
CA SER A 259 -34.67 0.84 34.17
C SER A 259 -34.99 -0.59 34.62
N TRP A 260 -34.81 -0.90 35.90
CA TRP A 260 -35.02 -2.23 36.49
C TRP A 260 -36.25 -2.31 37.42
N GLN A 261 -36.98 -1.22 37.55
CA GLN A 261 -38.16 -1.18 38.41
C GLN A 261 -39.43 -1.40 37.57
N ILE A 262 -40.27 -2.28 38.02
CA ILE A 262 -41.62 -2.45 37.46
C ILE A 262 -42.52 -1.41 38.14
N PRO A 263 -43.01 -0.40 37.42
CA PRO A 263 -43.92 0.57 38.01
C PRO A 263 -45.24 -0.09 38.41
N VAL A 264 -45.64 0.07 39.66
CA VAL A 264 -46.91 -0.41 40.15
C VAL A 264 -47.93 0.71 40.02
N VAL A 265 -48.99 0.48 39.27
CA VAL A 265 -50.04 1.48 38.98
C VAL A 265 -51.40 0.89 39.35
N MET A 266 -52.22 1.67 40.03
CA MET A 266 -53.62 1.34 40.28
C MET A 266 -54.51 1.87 39.15
N ALA A 267 -55.10 0.97 38.38
CA ALA A 267 -56.07 1.31 37.34
C ALA A 267 -57.00 0.09 37.10
N ASP A 268 -58.23 0.37 36.67
CA ASP A 268 -59.25 -0.65 36.48
C ASP A 268 -58.93 -1.61 35.33
N ASP A 269 -58.31 -1.14 34.27
CA ASP A 269 -57.76 -1.97 33.17
C ASP A 269 -56.58 -1.26 32.51
N ILE A 270 -55.42 -1.91 32.49
CA ILE A 270 -54.20 -1.40 31.84
C ILE A 270 -53.76 -2.39 30.77
N LYS A 271 -53.71 -1.94 29.54
CA LYS A 271 -53.24 -2.70 28.41
C LYS A 271 -52.01 -2.05 27.81
N PHE A 272 -50.90 -2.74 27.88
CA PHE A 272 -49.67 -2.32 27.18
C PHE A 272 -49.62 -2.97 25.80
N VAL A 273 -49.80 -2.18 24.77
CA VAL A 273 -49.64 -2.63 23.38
C VAL A 273 -48.20 -2.40 22.97
N ASN A 274 -47.43 -3.47 22.94
CA ASN A 274 -46.03 -3.41 22.47
C ASN A 274 -46.02 -3.13 20.96
N MET A 275 -45.48 -1.99 20.56
CA MET A 275 -45.27 -1.60 19.15
C MET A 275 -43.82 -1.78 18.68
N THR A 276 -42.99 -2.38 19.51
CA THR A 276 -41.59 -2.65 19.11
C THR A 276 -41.61 -3.90 18.25
N PRO A 277 -41.25 -3.80 16.96
CA PRO A 277 -40.89 -5.01 16.23
C PRO A 277 -39.75 -5.66 17.00
N THR A 278 -39.76 -6.97 17.15
CA THR A 278 -38.67 -7.76 17.72
C THR A 278 -37.41 -7.44 16.91
N ALA A 279 -36.68 -6.41 17.33
CA ALA A 279 -35.42 -6.04 16.73
C ALA A 279 -34.46 -7.16 17.09
N ASN A 280 -34.13 -7.99 16.11
CA ASN A 280 -33.09 -8.97 16.25
C ASN A 280 -31.82 -8.23 16.58
N ASP A 281 -31.28 -8.40 17.80
CA ASP A 281 -29.97 -7.86 18.21
C ASP A 281 -28.89 -8.21 17.20
N MET A 282 -29.02 -9.36 16.53
CA MET A 282 -28.16 -9.79 15.40
C MET A 282 -28.20 -8.85 14.19
N GLN A 283 -29.21 -8.02 13.98
CA GLN A 283 -29.24 -7.07 12.86
C GLN A 283 -28.38 -5.85 13.13
N PHE A 284 -28.28 -5.42 14.40
CA PHE A 284 -27.42 -4.32 14.80
C PHE A 284 -25.93 -4.66 14.61
N GLU A 285 -25.52 -5.83 15.06
CA GLU A 285 -24.14 -6.29 14.88
C GLU A 285 -23.78 -6.39 13.39
N LYS A 286 -24.69 -6.95 12.58
CA LYS A 286 -24.49 -7.04 11.13
C LYS A 286 -24.39 -5.67 10.48
N TRP A 287 -25.21 -4.71 10.91
CA TRP A 287 -25.18 -3.34 10.39
C TRP A 287 -23.88 -2.62 10.76
N LEU A 288 -23.45 -2.67 12.01
CA LEU A 288 -22.18 -2.11 12.45
C LEU A 288 -21.00 -2.73 11.70
N ASN A 289 -20.97 -4.06 11.58
CA ASN A 289 -19.94 -4.77 10.82
C ASN A 289 -19.93 -4.35 9.34
N TYR A 290 -21.10 -4.13 8.73
CA TYR A 290 -21.21 -3.63 7.36
C TYR A 290 -20.58 -2.23 7.23
N LEU A 291 -20.89 -1.30 8.14
CA LEU A 291 -20.31 0.05 8.13
C LEU A 291 -18.79 0.02 8.33
N ILE A 292 -18.30 -0.77 9.28
CA ILE A 292 -16.87 -0.94 9.53
C ILE A 292 -16.16 -1.50 8.30
N ASN A 293 -16.74 -2.49 7.64
CA ASN A 293 -16.17 -3.08 6.43
C ASN A 293 -16.07 -2.07 5.27
N ILE A 294 -17.11 -1.26 5.04
CA ILE A 294 -17.05 -0.23 4.00
C ILE A 294 -15.97 0.81 4.31
N ILE A 295 -15.97 1.33 5.55
CA ILE A 295 -14.97 2.32 5.97
C ILE A 295 -13.56 1.73 5.83
N SER A 296 -13.32 0.52 6.32
CA SER A 296 -12.01 -0.15 6.22
C SER A 296 -11.59 -0.40 4.78
N ALA A 297 -12.53 -0.75 3.89
CA ALA A 297 -12.26 -0.97 2.47
C ALA A 297 -11.79 0.32 1.76
N LEU A 298 -12.35 1.48 2.11
CA LEU A 298 -11.93 2.77 1.55
C LEU A 298 -10.48 3.12 1.90
N TYR A 299 -10.03 2.75 3.09
CA TYR A 299 -8.64 2.93 3.54
C TYR A 299 -7.71 1.77 3.18
N GLY A 300 -8.21 0.75 2.48
CA GLY A 300 -7.43 -0.44 2.10
C GLY A 300 -6.86 -1.19 3.29
N ILE A 301 -7.58 -1.25 4.42
CA ILE A 301 -7.18 -1.96 5.64
C ILE A 301 -8.12 -3.13 5.92
N ASP A 302 -7.58 -4.25 6.39
CA ASP A 302 -8.45 -5.34 6.86
C ASP A 302 -9.02 -4.98 8.24
N PRO A 303 -10.34 -5.10 8.47
CA PRO A 303 -10.95 -4.84 9.77
C PRO A 303 -10.29 -5.62 10.93
N ALA A 304 -9.73 -6.79 10.68
CA ALA A 304 -9.01 -7.55 11.68
C ALA A 304 -7.76 -6.83 12.22
N GLU A 305 -7.09 -6.01 11.39
CA GLU A 305 -5.92 -5.23 11.81
C GLU A 305 -6.27 -4.12 12.82
N ILE A 306 -7.53 -3.67 12.81
CA ILE A 306 -8.03 -2.64 13.73
C ILE A 306 -8.88 -3.24 14.87
N GLY A 307 -8.83 -4.57 15.08
CA GLY A 307 -9.51 -5.24 16.17
C GLY A 307 -10.96 -5.64 15.91
N PHE A 308 -11.44 -5.54 14.67
CA PHE A 308 -12.76 -5.99 14.25
C PHE A 308 -12.69 -7.21 13.32
N PRO A 309 -12.37 -8.41 13.85
CA PRO A 309 -12.32 -9.60 13.01
C PRO A 309 -13.72 -9.87 12.46
N ASN A 310 -13.80 -10.08 11.14
CA ASN A 310 -15.04 -10.60 10.53
C ASN A 310 -15.32 -11.97 11.11
N ARG A 311 -16.14 -12.04 12.15
CA ARG A 311 -16.79 -13.27 12.58
C ARG A 311 -17.82 -13.63 11.52
N GLY A 312 -17.38 -14.10 10.38
CA GLY A 312 -18.25 -14.73 9.39
C GLY A 312 -19.01 -15.83 10.09
N GLY A 313 -20.31 -15.67 10.19
CA GLY A 313 -21.30 -16.49 10.84
C GLY A 313 -20.89 -17.87 11.23
N ALA A 314 -20.46 -18.04 12.47
CA ALA A 314 -20.46 -19.32 13.16
C ALA A 314 -21.90 -19.63 13.59
N THR A 315 -22.84 -19.64 12.65
CA THR A 315 -24.13 -20.30 12.81
C THR A 315 -24.00 -21.62 12.06
N GLY A 316 -23.71 -22.68 12.82
CA GLY A 316 -23.83 -24.10 12.57
C GLY A 316 -24.48 -24.58 11.26
N SER A 317 -23.97 -24.26 10.11
CA SER A 317 -24.23 -24.98 8.89
C SER A 317 -22.98 -25.81 8.56
N LYS A 318 -23.01 -27.05 8.95
CA LYS A 318 -22.16 -28.11 8.41
C LYS A 318 -22.49 -28.25 6.92
N GLY A 319 -21.82 -27.52 6.07
CA GLY A 319 -21.99 -27.75 4.65
C GLY A 319 -21.69 -26.50 3.83
N GLY A 320 -20.49 -26.36 3.33
CA GLY A 320 -20.24 -25.60 2.13
C GLY A 320 -19.71 -24.19 2.34
N SER A 321 -18.53 -24.08 2.12
CA SER A 321 -17.73 -23.04 1.49
C SER A 321 -16.43 -22.76 2.21
N THR A 322 -15.49 -23.61 2.01
CA THR A 322 -14.06 -23.47 2.33
C THR A 322 -13.36 -22.35 1.54
N LEU A 323 -14.12 -21.45 0.89
CA LEU A 323 -13.58 -20.35 0.09
C LEU A 323 -13.35 -19.05 0.87
N ASN A 324 -13.80 -18.97 2.14
CA ASN A 324 -13.66 -17.75 2.96
C ASN A 324 -12.66 -17.83 4.11
N GLU A 325 -12.02 -18.96 4.33
CA GLU A 325 -10.82 -19.05 5.16
C GLU A 325 -9.56 -18.76 4.31
N ALA A 326 -9.54 -17.62 3.64
CA ALA A 326 -8.29 -17.13 3.12
C ALA A 326 -7.33 -17.01 4.30
N ASP A 327 -6.21 -17.73 4.22
CA ASP A 327 -5.09 -17.71 5.15
C ASP A 327 -4.91 -16.28 5.72
N PRO A 328 -4.95 -16.09 7.04
CA PRO A 328 -4.80 -14.76 7.67
C PRO A 328 -3.58 -14.01 7.14
N GLY A 329 -2.49 -14.74 6.81
CA GLY A 329 -1.29 -14.18 6.19
C GLY A 329 -1.57 -13.55 4.82
N LYS A 330 -2.40 -14.16 3.99
CA LYS A 330 -2.77 -13.62 2.67
C LYS A 330 -3.64 -12.36 2.79
N LYS A 331 -4.56 -12.31 3.75
CA LYS A 331 -5.37 -11.11 4.01
C LYS A 331 -4.50 -9.93 4.47
N GLN A 332 -3.58 -10.18 5.40
CA GLN A 332 -2.63 -9.18 5.85
C GLN A 332 -1.75 -8.68 4.70
N GLN A 333 -1.26 -9.59 3.86
CA GLN A 333 -0.49 -9.24 2.66
C GLN A 333 -1.29 -8.39 1.68
N GLN A 334 -2.56 -8.71 1.45
CA GLN A 334 -3.45 -7.89 0.60
C GLN A 334 -3.68 -6.49 1.18
N SER A 335 -3.88 -6.37 2.49
CA SER A 335 -4.02 -5.09 3.18
C SER A 335 -2.75 -4.25 3.09
N GLN A 336 -1.57 -4.87 3.23
CA GLN A 336 -0.30 -4.19 3.03
C GLN A 336 -0.14 -3.71 1.59
N ASN A 337 -0.42 -4.56 0.61
CA ASN A 337 -0.29 -4.19 -0.80
C ASN A 337 -1.27 -3.12 -1.25
N LYS A 338 -2.52 -3.14 -0.74
CA LYS A 338 -3.57 -2.18 -1.13
C LYS A 338 -3.53 -0.87 -0.37
N GLY A 339 -3.10 -0.88 0.89
CA GLY A 339 -3.14 0.29 1.76
C GLY A 339 -1.77 0.83 2.13
N LEU A 340 -0.88 0.00 2.72
CA LEU A 340 0.41 0.46 3.23
C LEU A 340 1.39 0.82 2.09
N GLN A 341 1.55 -0.04 1.09
CA GLN A 341 2.51 0.21 0.01
C GLN A 341 2.20 1.48 -0.80
N PRO A 342 0.96 1.76 -1.22
CA PRO A 342 0.62 3.03 -1.86
C PRO A 342 0.89 4.24 -0.96
N LEU A 343 0.66 4.12 0.35
CA LEU A 343 0.93 5.18 1.32
C LEU A 343 2.44 5.44 1.46
N LEU A 344 3.26 4.39 1.54
CA LEU A 344 4.72 4.52 1.56
C LEU A 344 5.23 5.19 0.28
N ARG A 345 4.74 4.77 -0.90
CA ARG A 345 5.11 5.41 -2.18
C ARG A 345 4.71 6.87 -2.26
N PHE A 346 3.55 7.23 -1.70
CA PHE A 346 3.14 8.62 -1.61
C PHE A 346 4.12 9.45 -0.75
N ILE A 347 4.56 8.89 0.39
CA ILE A 347 5.56 9.55 1.25
C ILE A 347 6.92 9.62 0.56
N GLU A 348 7.35 8.57 -0.15
CA GLU A 348 8.56 8.58 -0.97
C GLU A 348 8.53 9.71 -2.02
N ASP A 349 7.43 9.84 -2.75
CA ASP A 349 7.27 10.92 -3.75
C ASP A 349 7.35 12.30 -3.11
N LEU A 350 6.71 12.50 -1.94
CA LEU A 350 6.80 13.75 -1.19
C LEU A 350 8.25 14.08 -0.78
N VAL A 351 8.95 13.11 -0.20
CA VAL A 351 10.34 13.29 0.25
C VAL A 351 11.25 13.53 -0.94
N ASN A 352 11.13 12.75 -2.00
CA ASN A 352 11.94 12.90 -3.21
C ASN A 352 11.71 14.25 -3.89
N ARG A 353 10.45 14.63 -4.07
CA ARG A 353 10.09 15.87 -4.78
C ARG A 353 10.45 17.13 -4.02
N HIS A 354 10.34 17.13 -2.70
CA HIS A 354 10.44 18.35 -1.91
C HIS A 354 11.70 18.44 -1.04
N ILE A 355 12.31 17.31 -0.68
CA ILE A 355 13.49 17.27 0.19
C ILE A 355 14.73 16.84 -0.59
N ILE A 356 14.71 15.67 -1.23
CA ILE A 356 15.86 15.15 -1.96
C ILE A 356 16.24 16.04 -3.14
N SER A 357 15.25 16.61 -3.84
CA SER A 357 15.49 17.55 -4.95
C SER A 357 16.36 18.76 -4.58
N GLU A 358 16.41 19.16 -3.31
CA GLU A 358 17.28 20.25 -2.84
C GLU A 358 18.76 19.83 -2.73
N TYR A 359 19.06 18.52 -2.79
CA TYR A 359 20.40 17.93 -2.83
C TYR A 359 20.87 17.54 -4.24
N GLY A 360 19.98 17.72 -5.24
CA GLY A 360 20.22 17.42 -6.64
C GLY A 360 19.55 16.17 -7.16
N ASP A 361 19.58 15.97 -8.48
CA ASP A 361 18.85 14.88 -9.16
C ASP A 361 19.54 13.52 -9.09
N LYS A 362 20.72 13.45 -8.48
CA LYS A 362 21.52 12.22 -8.38
C LYS A 362 20.97 11.23 -7.38
N TYR A 363 20.28 11.69 -6.34
CA TYR A 363 19.87 10.88 -5.22
C TYR A 363 18.39 10.56 -5.27
N THR A 364 18.02 9.44 -4.68
CA THR A 364 16.63 9.06 -4.46
C THR A 364 16.46 8.43 -3.09
N PHE A 365 15.35 8.74 -2.45
CA PHE A 365 14.89 8.16 -1.20
C PHE A 365 13.91 7.04 -1.50
N GLN A 366 14.02 5.92 -0.80
CA GLN A 366 13.05 4.83 -0.86
C GLN A 366 12.92 4.12 0.48
N PHE A 367 11.74 3.56 0.76
CA PHE A 367 11.55 2.62 1.84
C PHE A 367 11.95 1.21 1.40
N VAL A 368 12.64 0.49 2.29
CA VAL A 368 13.17 -0.86 2.01
C VAL A 368 12.80 -1.85 3.11
N GLY A 369 12.91 -3.14 2.81
CA GLY A 369 12.67 -4.22 3.78
C GLY A 369 11.21 -4.59 3.99
N GLY A 370 10.27 -3.99 3.27
CA GLY A 370 8.84 -4.28 3.35
C GLY A 370 8.39 -5.47 2.48
N ASP A 371 9.28 -6.40 2.19
CA ASP A 371 8.92 -7.59 1.44
C ASP A 371 7.83 -8.39 2.15
N THR A 372 6.63 -8.27 1.61
CA THR A 372 5.41 -8.94 2.11
C THR A 372 5.41 -10.45 1.88
N LYS A 373 6.44 -10.98 1.18
CA LYS A 373 6.55 -12.41 0.93
C LYS A 373 6.86 -13.14 2.22
N SER A 374 6.06 -14.15 2.51
CA SER A 374 6.29 -15.09 3.62
C SER A 374 7.71 -15.67 3.53
N ALA A 375 8.32 -16.01 4.66
CA ALA A 375 9.61 -16.70 4.67
C ALA A 375 9.57 -17.99 3.83
N THR A 376 8.44 -18.69 3.82
CA THR A 376 8.17 -19.86 2.98
C THR A 376 8.10 -19.50 1.50
N ASP A 377 7.49 -18.36 1.14
CA ASP A 377 7.43 -17.92 -0.26
C ASP A 377 8.81 -17.51 -0.77
N LYS A 378 9.61 -16.83 0.06
CA LYS A 378 11.00 -16.49 -0.28
C LYS A 378 11.85 -17.74 -0.53
N LEU A 379 11.71 -18.75 0.34
CA LEU A 379 12.39 -20.02 0.17
C LEU A 379 11.91 -20.78 -1.07
N ASN A 380 10.62 -20.76 -1.36
CA ASN A 380 10.06 -21.39 -2.57
C ASN A 380 10.55 -20.67 -3.85
N ILE A 381 10.58 -19.35 -3.85
CA ILE A 381 11.13 -18.57 -4.98
C ILE A 381 12.61 -18.90 -5.15
N LEU A 382 13.41 -18.85 -4.09
CA LEU A 382 14.83 -19.16 -4.14
C LEU A 382 15.07 -20.59 -4.64
N LYS A 383 14.24 -21.55 -4.21
CA LYS A 383 14.28 -22.93 -4.71
C LYS A 383 13.99 -23.01 -6.21
N LEU A 384 12.99 -22.28 -6.69
CA LEU A 384 12.66 -22.23 -8.12
C LEU A 384 13.76 -21.55 -8.94
N GLU A 385 14.32 -20.44 -8.43
CA GLU A 385 15.43 -19.74 -9.08
C GLU A 385 16.67 -20.64 -9.22
N THR A 386 17.03 -21.38 -8.17
CA THR A 386 18.17 -22.32 -8.19
C THR A 386 17.92 -23.55 -9.07
N GLN A 387 16.66 -23.87 -9.38
CA GLN A 387 16.31 -24.92 -10.32
C GLN A 387 16.33 -24.44 -11.77
N ILE A 388 16.11 -23.15 -12.04
CA ILE A 388 15.89 -22.65 -13.42
C ILE A 388 17.14 -21.98 -13.99
N PHE A 389 17.75 -21.04 -13.27
CA PHE A 389 18.82 -20.20 -13.83
C PHE A 389 19.93 -19.80 -12.87
N LYS A 390 19.76 -20.00 -11.55
CA LYS A 390 20.69 -19.53 -10.53
C LYS A 390 21.50 -20.66 -9.95
N THR A 391 22.79 -20.45 -9.76
CA THR A 391 23.65 -21.46 -9.11
C THR A 391 23.43 -21.48 -7.60
N VAL A 392 23.75 -22.60 -6.95
CA VAL A 392 23.68 -22.72 -5.49
C VAL A 392 24.59 -21.71 -4.80
N ASN A 393 25.78 -21.42 -5.36
CA ASN A 393 26.71 -20.46 -4.79
C ASN A 393 26.19 -19.02 -4.88
N GLU A 394 25.61 -18.60 -6.00
CA GLU A 394 24.93 -17.30 -6.14
C GLU A 394 23.80 -17.14 -5.13
N ALA A 395 22.97 -18.18 -4.94
CA ALA A 395 21.91 -18.18 -3.97
C ALA A 395 22.42 -18.09 -2.51
N ARG A 396 23.57 -18.71 -2.22
CA ARG A 396 24.22 -18.63 -0.92
C ARG A 396 24.83 -17.24 -0.67
N GLU A 397 25.44 -16.65 -1.68
CA GLU A 397 26.05 -15.32 -1.61
C GLU A 397 24.99 -14.23 -1.35
N GLU A 398 23.83 -14.31 -1.99
CA GLU A 398 22.68 -13.44 -1.68
C GLU A 398 22.16 -13.59 -0.25
N GLN A 399 22.31 -14.80 0.32
CA GLN A 399 21.94 -15.04 1.72
C GLN A 399 23.09 -14.71 2.70
N GLY A 400 24.18 -14.09 2.22
CA GLY A 400 25.35 -13.77 3.03
C GLY A 400 26.12 -14.99 3.51
N LYS A 401 25.94 -16.16 2.87
CA LYS A 401 26.63 -17.43 3.21
C LYS A 401 27.82 -17.64 2.28
N LYS A 402 28.90 -18.19 2.84
CA LYS A 402 30.09 -18.51 2.04
C LYS A 402 29.78 -19.53 0.93
N PRO A 403 30.38 -19.39 -0.25
CA PRO A 403 30.29 -20.38 -1.31
C PRO A 403 30.82 -21.75 -0.85
N ILE A 404 30.32 -22.80 -1.46
CA ILE A 404 30.75 -24.20 -1.21
C ILE A 404 31.37 -24.76 -2.47
N GLU A 405 32.33 -25.67 -2.31
CA GLU A 405 32.96 -26.37 -3.41
C GLU A 405 31.90 -27.21 -4.16
N GLY A 406 31.88 -27.10 -5.50
CA GLY A 406 30.85 -27.75 -6.32
C GLY A 406 29.47 -27.06 -6.33
N GLY A 407 29.32 -25.86 -5.72
CA GLY A 407 28.04 -25.15 -5.67
C GLY A 407 27.73 -24.27 -6.89
N ASP A 408 28.61 -24.24 -7.91
CA ASP A 408 28.39 -23.47 -9.17
C ASP A 408 27.57 -24.29 -10.18
N ILE A 409 26.51 -24.91 -9.69
CA ILE A 409 25.59 -25.76 -10.47
C ILE A 409 24.15 -25.27 -10.29
N ILE A 410 23.36 -25.46 -11.34
CA ILE A 410 21.91 -25.27 -11.34
C ILE A 410 21.27 -26.61 -10.95
N LEU A 411 20.31 -26.62 -10.02
CA LEU A 411 19.69 -27.84 -9.50
C LEU A 411 18.57 -28.42 -10.41
N ASP A 412 18.67 -28.21 -11.70
CA ASP A 412 17.78 -28.85 -12.67
C ASP A 412 18.28 -30.24 -13.05
N ALA A 413 17.39 -31.24 -12.97
CA ALA A 413 17.74 -32.64 -13.27
C ALA A 413 18.19 -32.81 -14.72
N SER A 414 17.58 -32.13 -15.66
CA SER A 414 17.92 -32.19 -17.09
C SER A 414 19.27 -31.53 -17.36
N PHE A 415 19.55 -30.42 -16.70
CA PHE A 415 20.82 -29.72 -16.80
C PHE A 415 21.97 -30.56 -16.22
N LEU A 416 21.74 -31.18 -15.06
CA LEU A 416 22.73 -32.07 -14.41
C LEU A 416 23.02 -33.32 -15.25
N GLN A 417 22.00 -33.93 -15.89
CA GLN A 417 22.19 -35.06 -16.81
C GLN A 417 22.94 -34.62 -18.06
N GLY A 418 22.57 -33.48 -18.65
CA GLY A 418 23.23 -32.94 -19.83
C GLY A 418 24.70 -32.59 -19.58
N THR A 419 25.01 -31.96 -18.44
CA THR A 419 26.41 -31.64 -18.07
C THR A 419 27.23 -32.90 -17.77
N ALA A 420 26.64 -33.92 -17.16
CA ALA A 420 27.27 -35.19 -16.92
C ALA A 420 27.59 -35.93 -18.23
N GLN A 421 26.66 -35.93 -19.21
CA GLN A 421 26.90 -36.48 -20.54
C GLN A 421 28.02 -35.73 -21.27
N LEU A 422 28.00 -34.40 -21.25
CA LEU A 422 29.07 -33.59 -21.88
C LEU A 422 30.43 -33.83 -21.25
N GLN A 423 30.50 -34.10 -19.94
CA GLN A 423 31.77 -34.45 -19.29
C GLN A 423 32.25 -35.85 -19.69
N GLN A 424 31.32 -36.82 -19.82
CA GLN A 424 31.65 -38.16 -20.30
C GLN A 424 32.14 -38.13 -21.77
N ASP A 425 31.47 -37.36 -22.62
CA ASP A 425 31.86 -37.18 -24.03
C ASP A 425 33.24 -36.50 -24.17
N LYS A 426 33.51 -35.50 -23.34
CA LYS A 426 34.85 -34.86 -23.30
C LYS A 426 35.94 -35.85 -22.87
N GLN A 427 35.72 -36.61 -21.79
CA GLN A 427 36.65 -37.63 -21.34
C GLN A 427 36.89 -38.72 -22.39
N TYR A 428 35.83 -39.15 -23.08
CA TYR A 428 35.94 -40.11 -24.17
C TYR A 428 36.73 -39.55 -25.37
N ASN A 429 36.50 -38.30 -25.75
CA ASN A 429 37.24 -37.64 -26.83
C ASN A 429 38.71 -37.36 -26.47
N ASP A 430 38.96 -36.92 -25.21
CA ASP A 430 40.33 -36.73 -24.73
C ASP A 430 41.08 -38.05 -24.64
N GLY A 431 40.43 -39.15 -24.27
CA GLY A 431 40.97 -40.51 -24.30
C GLY A 431 41.37 -40.93 -25.71
N LYS A 432 40.48 -40.75 -26.70
CA LYS A 432 40.74 -41.06 -28.10
C LYS A 432 41.86 -40.18 -28.69
N GLN A 433 41.97 -38.93 -28.33
CA GLN A 433 43.08 -38.07 -28.76
C GLN A 433 44.41 -38.55 -28.16
N LYS A 434 44.42 -38.95 -26.88
CA LYS A 434 45.65 -39.53 -26.27
C LYS A 434 46.07 -40.84 -26.92
N GLU A 435 45.09 -41.74 -27.22
CA GLU A 435 45.38 -42.98 -27.93
C GLU A 435 45.94 -42.71 -29.36
N ARG A 436 45.34 -41.74 -30.07
CA ARG A 436 45.88 -41.34 -31.40
C ARG A 436 47.29 -40.74 -31.31
N LEU A 437 47.53 -39.90 -30.31
CA LEU A 437 48.89 -39.34 -30.07
C LEU A 437 49.92 -40.43 -29.73
N GLN A 438 49.53 -41.41 -28.88
CA GLN A 438 50.38 -42.55 -28.56
C GLN A 438 50.65 -43.44 -29.78
N MET A 439 49.63 -43.70 -30.59
CA MET A 439 49.77 -44.46 -31.85
C MET A 439 50.67 -43.74 -32.88
N MET A 440 50.56 -42.40 -32.93
CA MET A 440 51.41 -41.60 -33.80
C MET A 440 52.85 -41.51 -33.27
N MET A 441 53.05 -41.48 -31.95
CA MET A 441 54.39 -41.57 -31.34
C MET A 441 55.05 -42.94 -31.55
N SER A 442 54.26 -44.03 -31.40
CA SER A 442 54.82 -45.39 -31.69
C SER A 442 55.17 -45.62 -33.17
N LEU A 443 54.48 -44.94 -34.09
CA LEU A 443 54.80 -44.97 -35.51
C LEU A 443 56.05 -44.12 -35.80
N LEU A 444 56.34 -43.10 -35.05
CA LEU A 444 57.56 -42.27 -35.20
C LEU A 444 58.79 -42.88 -34.48
N GLU A 445 58.57 -43.73 -33.46
CA GLU A 445 59.63 -44.48 -32.79
C GLU A 445 60.00 -45.80 -33.51
N GLY A 446 59.11 -46.28 -34.45
CA GLY A 446 59.39 -47.51 -35.23
C GLY A 446 60.25 -47.34 -36.51
N ASP A 447 60.61 -46.09 -36.81
CA ASP A 447 61.35 -45.80 -38.06
C ASP A 447 62.84 -45.48 -37.87
N ASN A 448 63.50 -46.04 -36.85
CA ASN A 448 64.91 -45.92 -36.62
C ASN A 448 65.56 -47.28 -36.43
N ASP A 449 65.37 -48.23 -37.34
CA ASP A 449 66.37 -49.29 -37.57
C ASP A 449 66.20 -49.83 -38.96
N ASP A 450 67.36 -49.91 -39.62
CA ASP A 450 67.81 -50.56 -40.87
C ASP A 450 67.96 -49.68 -42.11
N SER A 451 69.20 -49.39 -42.25
CA SER A 451 69.90 -48.99 -43.48
C SER A 451 69.99 -50.16 -44.46
N GLU A 452 70.07 -49.77 -45.74
CA GLU A 452 70.77 -50.37 -46.88
C GLU A 452 70.03 -51.23 -47.90
N GLU A 453 70.20 -50.76 -49.12
CA GLU A 453 70.37 -51.44 -50.42
C GLU A 453 69.08 -51.68 -51.27
N GLY A 454 69.02 -50.90 -52.30
CA GLY A 454 69.12 -51.46 -53.65
C GLY A 454 67.86 -51.47 -54.51
N GLN A 455 67.97 -50.70 -55.61
CA GLN A 455 67.44 -50.92 -56.98
C GLN A 455 66.04 -50.53 -57.33
N SER A 456 66.07 -49.50 -58.16
CA SER A 456 65.16 -49.15 -59.24
C SER A 456 64.26 -50.23 -59.85
N THR A 457 63.04 -49.86 -60.08
CA THR A 457 62.34 -49.96 -61.37
C THR A 457 61.03 -49.18 -61.38
N ASP A 458 60.96 -48.33 -62.29
CA ASP A 458 59.96 -47.72 -63.14
C ASP A 458 58.53 -48.39 -63.06
N SER A 459 57.47 -47.61 -62.89
CA SER A 459 56.43 -47.37 -63.91
C SER A 459 55.16 -46.84 -63.33
N SER A 460 54.77 -45.70 -63.88
CA SER A 460 53.47 -45.29 -64.36
C SER A 460 52.28 -45.15 -63.38
N ASN A 461 51.89 -43.92 -63.34
CA ASN A 461 50.53 -43.36 -63.46
C ASN A 461 49.39 -44.14 -62.83
N ASP A 462 48.70 -43.49 -61.91
CA ASP A 462 47.28 -43.08 -62.16
C ASP A 462 46.80 -42.02 -61.09
N ASP A 463 46.54 -40.90 -61.67
CA ASP A 463 45.80 -39.83 -61.03
C ASP A 463 44.39 -40.31 -60.64
N LYS A 464 44.02 -40.13 -59.40
CA LYS A 464 42.62 -39.90 -58.99
C LYS A 464 42.53 -38.91 -57.85
N GLU A 465 42.20 -37.69 -58.23
CA GLU A 465 41.60 -36.70 -57.43
C GLU A 465 40.37 -37.27 -56.69
N ILE A 466 40.35 -37.14 -55.36
CA ILE A 466 39.14 -37.24 -54.58
C ILE A 466 38.94 -35.90 -53.89
N GLY A 467 38.06 -35.13 -54.49
CA GLY A 467 37.58 -33.85 -53.92
C GLY A 467 36.87 -34.07 -52.60
N THR A 468 37.29 -33.28 -51.65
CA THR A 468 36.56 -33.13 -50.40
C THR A 468 35.70 -31.88 -50.48
N ASP A 469 34.44 -32.05 -50.85
CA ASP A 469 33.40 -31.09 -50.60
C ASP A 469 32.40 -31.72 -49.62
N ALA A 470 32.51 -31.35 -48.36
CA ALA A 470 31.49 -31.59 -47.36
C ALA A 470 30.85 -30.24 -47.02
N GLN A 471 29.85 -29.89 -47.77
CA GLN A 471 28.92 -28.81 -47.44
C GLN A 471 28.11 -29.20 -46.21
N ILE A 472 28.28 -28.41 -45.13
CA ILE A 472 27.40 -28.43 -43.96
C ILE A 472 26.18 -27.62 -44.34
N LYS A 473 25.04 -28.30 -44.59
CA LYS A 473 23.72 -27.71 -44.67
C LYS A 473 23.25 -27.46 -43.25
N GLY A 474 23.07 -26.21 -42.89
CA GLY A 474 22.34 -25.81 -41.70
C GLY A 474 20.84 -26.02 -41.95
N ASP A 475 20.20 -26.78 -41.06
CA ASP A 475 18.75 -26.88 -41.03
C ASP A 475 18.23 -25.83 -40.01
N ASP A 476 17.72 -24.75 -40.59
CA ASP A 476 16.88 -23.77 -39.87
C ASP A 476 15.46 -24.34 -39.73
N ASN A 477 15.15 -24.93 -38.58
CA ASN A 477 13.78 -25.28 -38.24
C ASN A 477 13.13 -24.14 -37.45
N VAL A 478 12.49 -23.25 -38.19
CA VAL A 478 11.59 -22.21 -37.65
C VAL A 478 10.28 -22.91 -37.30
N TYR A 479 10.00 -23.00 -35.98
CA TYR A 479 8.67 -23.38 -35.50
C TYR A 479 7.68 -22.25 -35.74
N ARG A 480 6.87 -22.41 -36.77
CA ARG A 480 5.69 -21.61 -37.05
C ARG A 480 4.50 -22.20 -36.28
N THR A 481 4.13 -21.59 -35.15
CA THR A 481 2.86 -21.87 -34.48
C THR A 481 1.69 -21.35 -35.34
N GLN A 482 0.92 -22.26 -35.90
CA GLN A 482 -0.35 -21.98 -36.54
C GLN A 482 -1.41 -21.78 -35.47
N THR A 483 -1.92 -20.56 -35.33
CA THR A 483 -3.21 -20.29 -34.69
C THR A 483 -4.33 -20.56 -35.69
N SER A 484 -5.03 -21.67 -35.52
CA SER A 484 -6.23 -21.96 -36.27
C SER A 484 -7.42 -21.17 -35.72
N ASN A 485 -7.83 -20.17 -36.44
CA ASN A 485 -9.07 -19.43 -36.26
C ASN A 485 -10.21 -20.19 -36.99
N LYS A 486 -11.08 -20.88 -36.25
CA LYS A 486 -12.34 -21.37 -36.78
C LYS A 486 -13.45 -20.40 -36.44
N GLY A 487 -13.78 -19.54 -37.37
CA GLY A 487 -15.03 -18.80 -37.38
C GLY A 487 -16.21 -19.73 -37.66
N GLN A 488 -17.21 -19.66 -36.79
CA GLN A 488 -18.56 -20.06 -37.15
C GLN A 488 -19.48 -18.87 -36.96
N GLY A 489 -19.96 -18.38 -38.09
CA GLY A 489 -21.02 -17.40 -38.15
C GLY A 489 -22.35 -17.99 -37.69
N ARG A 490 -23.14 -17.21 -36.99
CA ARG A 490 -24.59 -17.38 -36.95
C ARG A 490 -25.23 -16.01 -37.18
N LYS A 491 -26.06 -16.08 -38.22
CA LYS A 491 -26.97 -15.03 -38.71
C LYS A 491 -28.03 -14.70 -37.66
N GLY A 492 -28.30 -13.46 -37.55
CA GLY A 492 -29.50 -12.67 -37.57
C GLY A 492 -30.73 -13.14 -36.81
N GLU A 493 -31.20 -12.19 -35.98
CA GLU A 493 -32.64 -11.89 -35.97
C GLU A 493 -32.85 -10.48 -35.34
N LYS A 494 -33.63 -9.70 -36.07
CA LYS A 494 -34.19 -8.41 -35.70
C LYS A 494 -35.41 -8.61 -34.82
N SER A 495 -35.64 -7.75 -33.85
CA SER A 495 -36.95 -7.12 -33.55
C SER A 495 -36.74 -6.34 -32.25
N SER A 496 -37.00 -5.15 -32.23
CA SER A 496 -38.18 -4.26 -32.16
C SER A 496 -38.39 -3.74 -30.74
N ASP A 497 -38.36 -2.44 -30.68
CA ASP A 497 -39.17 -1.53 -29.85
C ASP A 497 -39.73 -2.00 -28.51
N PHE A 498 -39.42 -1.27 -27.46
CA PHE A 498 -40.46 -0.76 -26.56
C PHE A 498 -40.00 0.51 -25.84
N LYS A 499 -40.71 1.59 -26.15
CA LYS A 499 -40.85 2.77 -25.33
C LYS A 499 -41.64 2.42 -24.04
N HIS A 500 -41.17 2.80 -22.89
CA HIS A 500 -41.90 3.66 -21.95
C HIS A 500 -40.91 4.14 -20.90
#